data_8bea06eae00654e7700c7b05ae6e9de5
#
_entry.id   8bea06eae00654e7700c7b05ae6e9de5
#
_cell.length_a   1.000
_cell.length_b   1.000
_cell.length_c   1.000
_cell.angle_alpha   90.00
_cell.angle_beta   90.00
_cell.angle_gamma   90.00
#
_symmetry.space_group_name_H-M   'P 1'
#
loop_
_entity.id
_entity.type
_entity.pdbx_description
1 polymer ?
#
loop_
_entity_poly.entity_id
_entity_poly.type
_entity_poly.pdbx_seq_one_letter_code
_entity_poly.pdbx_strand_id
1 'polypeptide(L)'
;MSAGTRVLFLLCDTYPMQSPLQTPTAATDPKSVKVHLTSGAGMDIAWADGHASHYSFVYLRDACPCAMCEEERGKTGRHPGDPATAAPGALVIFKPTAKPLSAEGVGKYAIKFSWNDDHDLGIYSWKFLREVCPCDECKKSRAAVEHG
;
A
#
# COMPACT_ATOMS: atom_id res chain seq x y z
N MET A 1 -38.52 20.32 -0.48
CA MET A 1 -38.36 19.97 -0.68
C MET A 1 -37.51 19.56 -0.57
N SER A 2 -37.30 19.65 -0.39
CA SER A 2 -36.59 19.23 -0.37
C SER A 2 -36.04 18.65 0.27
N ALA A 3 -36.13 18.64 0.70
CA ALA A 3 -35.77 18.09 1.42
C ALA A 3 -35.14 17.11 1.43
N GLY A 4 -35.12 16.83 1.20
CA GLY A 4 -34.58 15.88 1.22
C GLY A 4 -33.38 15.75 1.34
N THR A 5 -33.35 16.16 1.21
CA THR A 5 -32.44 15.88 1.14
C THR A 5 -31.68 15.82 1.94
N ARG A 6 -31.85 16.03 2.41
CA ARG A 6 -31.22 15.82 3.10
C ARG A 6 -30.93 14.93 3.62
N VAL A 7 -31.05 14.95 3.47
CA VAL A 7 -30.83 14.14 3.81
C VAL A 7 -30.11 13.55 4.06
N LEU A 8 -29.95 13.74 3.97
CA LEU A 8 -29.28 13.25 4.02
C LEU A 8 -28.50 13.03 4.56
N PHE A 9 -28.24 13.36 4.58
CA PHE A 9 -27.55 13.09 4.96
C PHE A 9 -27.43 12.89 5.79
N LEU A 10 -27.57 13.63 5.90
CA LEU A 10 -27.85 13.39 6.95
C LEU A 10 -27.78 12.26 7.44
N LEU A 11 -28.15 11.89 7.03
CA LEU A 11 -27.97 10.66 7.21
C LEU A 11 -26.68 10.26 7.39
N CYS A 12 -25.94 10.86 6.79
CA CYS A 12 -24.62 10.63 6.98
C CYS A 12 -24.23 10.85 8.32
N ASP A 13 -24.97 11.60 8.96
CA ASP A 13 -24.78 11.83 10.28
C ASP A 13 -24.74 10.67 11.06
N THR A 14 -25.34 9.71 10.60
CA THR A 14 -25.31 8.49 11.29
C THR A 14 -23.97 7.90 11.36
N TYR A 15 -23.05 8.39 10.65
CA TYR A 15 -21.75 7.96 10.81
C TYR A 15 -21.17 8.14 12.14
N PRO A 16 -21.56 9.02 12.93
CA PRO A 16 -20.99 9.17 14.26
C PRO A 16 -20.99 7.92 15.06
N MET A 17 -21.74 6.99 14.63
CA MET A 17 -21.76 5.71 15.31
C MET A 17 -20.51 4.89 15.09
N GLN A 18 -19.61 5.39 14.26
CA GLN A 18 -18.40 4.65 14.02
C GLN A 18 -17.48 4.71 15.21
N SER A 19 -16.84 3.60 15.46
CA SER A 19 -15.83 3.51 16.50
C SER A 19 -14.70 4.49 16.22
N PRO A 20 -14.26 5.22 17.20
CA PRO A 20 -13.13 6.14 17.01
C PRO A 20 -11.88 5.44 16.51
N LEU A 21 -11.76 4.14 16.78
CA LEU A 21 -10.60 3.38 16.36
C LEU A 21 -10.61 3.05 14.87
N GLN A 22 -11.75 3.25 14.22
CA GLN A 22 -11.91 2.88 12.82
C GLN A 22 -12.16 4.06 11.91
N THR A 23 -11.97 5.27 12.42
CA THR A 23 -12.21 6.45 11.58
C THR A 23 -11.16 6.48 10.48
N PRO A 24 -11.53 6.30 9.23
CA PRO A 24 -10.57 6.45 8.15
C PRO A 24 -10.16 7.91 8.12
N THR A 25 -8.87 8.16 8.17
CA THR A 25 -8.38 9.50 7.96
C THR A 25 -8.24 9.72 6.46
N ALA A 26 -8.46 10.94 6.00
CA ALA A 26 -8.31 11.27 4.59
C ALA A 26 -6.95 10.83 4.03
N ALA A 27 -5.94 10.79 4.89
CA ALA A 27 -4.60 10.37 4.49
C ALA A 27 -4.49 8.87 4.19
N THR A 28 -5.40 8.06 4.70
CA THR A 28 -5.38 6.60 4.49
C THR A 28 -6.62 6.11 3.74
N ASP A 29 -7.41 7.03 3.19
CA ASP A 29 -8.60 6.68 2.44
C ASP A 29 -8.33 6.89 0.94
N PRO A 30 -8.31 5.82 0.14
CA PRO A 30 -8.06 5.97 -1.28
C PRO A 30 -9.30 6.47 -2.00
N LYS A 31 -9.15 7.57 -2.72
CA LYS A 31 -10.21 8.11 -3.57
C LYS A 31 -10.30 7.34 -4.88
N SER A 32 -9.16 6.92 -5.41
CA SER A 32 -9.11 6.06 -6.59
C SER A 32 -7.86 5.19 -6.57
N VAL A 33 -7.97 3.99 -7.10
CA VAL A 33 -6.87 3.03 -7.21
C VAL A 33 -6.85 2.51 -8.64
N LYS A 34 -5.69 2.59 -9.30
CA LYS A 34 -5.51 2.08 -10.66
C LYS A 34 -4.34 1.11 -10.67
N VAL A 35 -4.59 -0.11 -11.09
CA VAL A 35 -3.54 -1.13 -11.20
C VAL A 35 -3.29 -1.42 -12.67
N HIS A 36 -2.07 -1.18 -13.11
CA HIS A 36 -1.68 -1.28 -14.52
C HIS A 36 -1.09 -2.65 -14.86
N LEU A 37 -1.89 -3.71 -14.72
CA LEU A 37 -1.43 -5.09 -14.91
C LEU A 37 -0.88 -5.34 -16.32
N THR A 38 -1.55 -4.83 -17.33
CA THR A 38 -1.18 -5.07 -18.72
C THR A 38 0.11 -4.36 -19.12
N SER A 39 0.24 -3.11 -18.73
CA SER A 39 1.44 -2.33 -19.09
C SER A 39 2.61 -2.58 -18.16
N GLY A 40 2.35 -3.13 -16.96
CA GLY A 40 3.40 -3.34 -15.99
C GLY A 40 3.89 -2.06 -15.31
N ALA A 41 3.15 -0.97 -15.46
CA ALA A 41 3.59 0.33 -14.94
C ALA A 41 3.50 0.46 -13.43
N GLY A 42 2.73 -0.40 -12.77
CA GLY A 42 2.58 -0.36 -11.32
C GLY A 42 1.17 -0.04 -10.87
N MET A 43 1.05 0.60 -9.72
CA MET A 43 -0.23 0.98 -9.15
C MET A 43 -0.20 2.45 -8.75
N ASP A 44 -1.26 3.16 -9.09
CA ASP A 44 -1.44 4.55 -8.69
C ASP A 44 -2.59 4.66 -7.70
N ILE A 45 -2.40 5.41 -6.64
CA ILE A 45 -3.44 5.70 -5.67
C ILE A 45 -3.57 7.21 -5.51
N ALA A 46 -4.79 7.72 -5.68
CA ALA A 46 -5.11 9.10 -5.32
C ALA A 46 -5.83 9.05 -3.98
N TRP A 47 -5.30 9.74 -2.99
CA TRP A 47 -5.83 9.74 -1.64
C TRP A 47 -6.83 10.87 -1.44
N ALA A 48 -7.70 10.71 -0.45
CA ALA A 48 -8.75 11.70 -0.18
C ALA A 48 -8.20 13.03 0.32
N ASP A 49 -6.97 13.03 0.87
CA ASP A 49 -6.30 14.26 1.32
C ASP A 49 -5.59 15.02 0.17
N GLY A 50 -5.73 14.56 -1.06
CA GLY A 50 -5.09 15.19 -2.22
C GLY A 50 -3.72 14.64 -2.56
N HIS A 51 -3.17 13.73 -1.76
CA HIS A 51 -1.88 13.10 -2.05
C HIS A 51 -2.03 12.06 -3.16
N ALA A 52 -0.99 11.88 -3.95
CA ALA A 52 -0.94 10.85 -4.98
C ALA A 52 0.30 9.99 -4.78
N SER A 53 0.11 8.67 -4.83
CA SER A 53 1.20 7.72 -4.67
C SER A 53 1.31 6.85 -5.91
N HIS A 54 2.54 6.57 -6.33
CA HIS A 54 2.81 5.62 -7.40
C HIS A 54 3.74 4.52 -6.88
N TYR A 55 3.35 3.27 -7.09
CA TYR A 55 4.12 2.12 -6.64
C TYR A 55 4.48 1.24 -7.84
N SER A 56 5.77 1.03 -8.08
CA SER A 56 6.16 0.03 -9.07
C SER A 56 5.85 -1.37 -8.52
N PHE A 57 5.65 -2.34 -9.38
CA PHE A 57 5.37 -3.70 -8.93
C PHE A 57 6.55 -4.33 -8.20
N VAL A 58 7.76 -4.00 -8.60
CA VAL A 58 8.97 -4.45 -7.90
C VAL A 58 8.97 -3.93 -6.46
N TYR A 59 8.65 -2.64 -6.29
CA TYR A 59 8.57 -2.03 -4.97
C TYR A 59 7.48 -2.69 -4.12
N LEU A 60 6.30 -2.92 -4.68
CA LEU A 60 5.19 -3.56 -3.97
C LEU A 60 5.54 -4.99 -3.53
N ARG A 61 6.18 -5.75 -4.41
CA ARG A 61 6.59 -7.12 -4.07
C ARG A 61 7.62 -7.13 -2.94
N ASP A 62 8.57 -6.21 -3.00
CA ASP A 62 9.60 -6.10 -1.98
C ASP A 62 9.04 -5.59 -0.65
N ALA A 63 8.00 -4.77 -0.70
CA ALA A 63 7.32 -4.25 0.47
C ALA A 63 6.21 -5.17 1.00
N CYS A 64 6.08 -6.39 0.50
CA CYS A 64 5.01 -7.31 0.89
C CYS A 64 4.86 -7.40 2.41
N PRO A 65 3.66 -7.17 2.95
CA PRO A 65 3.44 -7.14 4.39
C PRO A 65 3.14 -8.50 5.03
N CYS A 66 3.33 -9.60 4.30
CA CYS A 66 3.10 -10.91 4.91
C CYS A 66 4.18 -11.23 5.94
N ALA A 67 3.86 -12.08 6.89
CA ALA A 67 4.76 -12.41 8.00
C ALA A 67 6.13 -12.91 7.54
N MET A 68 6.18 -13.71 6.49
CA MET A 68 7.45 -14.25 5.96
C MET A 68 8.35 -13.15 5.42
N CYS A 69 7.79 -12.22 4.66
CA CYS A 69 8.56 -11.12 4.10
C CYS A 69 9.00 -10.13 5.18
N GLU A 70 8.15 -9.89 6.16
CA GLU A 70 8.50 -9.04 7.31
C GLU A 70 9.64 -9.64 8.12
N GLU A 71 9.59 -10.93 8.36
CA GLU A 71 10.65 -11.64 9.08
C GLU A 71 11.98 -11.57 8.32
N GLU A 72 11.94 -11.78 7.01
CA GLU A 72 13.15 -11.70 6.19
C GLU A 72 13.75 -10.30 6.22
N ARG A 73 12.93 -9.27 6.08
CA ARG A 73 13.41 -7.88 6.17
C ARG A 73 13.97 -7.58 7.56
N GLY A 74 13.32 -8.07 8.61
CA GLY A 74 13.77 -7.90 9.98
C GLY A 74 15.15 -8.48 10.22
N LYS A 75 15.43 -9.66 9.65
CA LYS A 75 16.74 -10.31 9.78
C LYS A 75 17.85 -9.53 9.09
N THR A 76 17.52 -8.80 8.03
CA THR A 76 18.50 -8.03 7.26
C THR A 76 18.51 -6.54 7.60
N GLY A 77 17.63 -6.10 8.47
CA GLY A 77 17.50 -4.68 8.84
C GLY A 77 16.99 -3.79 7.73
N ARG A 78 16.30 -4.36 6.74
CA ARG A 78 15.75 -3.57 5.62
C ARG A 78 14.37 -3.03 5.92
N HIS A 79 14.06 -1.88 5.35
CA HIS A 79 12.71 -1.33 5.40
C HIS A 79 11.87 -1.84 4.23
N PRO A 80 10.53 -1.79 4.34
CA PRO A 80 9.67 -2.15 3.21
C PRO A 80 9.99 -1.30 1.97
N GLY A 81 10.21 -1.98 0.85
CA GLY A 81 10.54 -1.31 -0.40
C GLY A 81 12.04 -1.14 -0.67
N ASP A 82 12.88 -1.40 0.32
CA ASP A 82 14.33 -1.36 0.10
C ASP A 82 14.77 -2.58 -0.70
N PRO A 83 15.61 -2.40 -1.73
CA PRO A 83 16.07 -3.52 -2.53
C PRO A 83 16.90 -4.48 -1.69
N ALA A 84 16.75 -5.76 -1.97
CA ALA A 84 17.58 -6.76 -1.32
C ALA A 84 19.03 -6.62 -1.82
N THR A 85 19.93 -6.35 -0.90
CA THR A 85 21.35 -6.28 -1.24
C THR A 85 21.94 -7.68 -1.20
N ALA A 86 22.59 -8.07 -2.27
CA ALA A 86 23.30 -9.35 -2.29
C ALA A 86 24.48 -9.27 -1.33
N ALA A 87 24.68 -10.33 -0.56
CA ALA A 87 25.87 -10.43 0.28
C ALA A 87 27.12 -10.45 -0.60
N PRO A 88 28.24 -9.87 -0.14
CA PRO A 88 29.49 -9.92 -0.89
C PRO A 88 29.86 -11.38 -1.21
N GLY A 89 30.10 -11.67 -2.48
CA GLY A 89 30.43 -13.03 -2.92
C GLY A 89 29.24 -13.93 -3.18
N ALA A 90 28.02 -13.44 -3.01
CA ALA A 90 26.83 -14.22 -3.33
C ALA A 90 26.69 -14.38 -4.85
N LEU A 91 26.28 -15.58 -5.26
CA LEU A 91 25.95 -15.79 -6.67
C LEU A 91 24.75 -14.96 -7.05
N VAL A 92 24.87 -14.20 -8.12
CA VAL A 92 23.76 -13.42 -8.64
C VAL A 92 22.82 -14.39 -9.35
N ILE A 93 21.82 -14.86 -8.62
CA ILE A 93 20.77 -15.66 -9.22
C ILE A 93 19.81 -14.69 -9.89
N PHE A 94 19.67 -14.82 -11.20
CA PHE A 94 18.77 -13.99 -11.95
C PHE A 94 17.33 -14.33 -11.52
N LYS A 95 16.70 -13.41 -10.81
CA LYS A 95 15.28 -13.54 -10.47
C LYS A 95 14.45 -12.77 -11.50
N PRO A 96 13.38 -13.39 -12.00
CA PRO A 96 12.50 -12.65 -12.91
C PRO A 96 11.92 -11.42 -12.19
N THR A 97 11.70 -10.37 -12.96
CA THR A 97 11.09 -9.15 -12.43
C THR A 97 9.72 -9.48 -11.85
N ALA A 98 9.45 -8.99 -10.67
CA ALA A 98 8.18 -9.21 -10.01
C ALA A 98 7.03 -8.60 -10.83
N LYS A 99 6.05 -9.44 -11.15
CA LYS A 99 4.84 -9.01 -11.86
C LYS A 99 3.63 -9.63 -11.17
N PRO A 100 2.61 -8.83 -10.88
CA PRO A 100 1.38 -9.42 -10.38
C PRO A 100 0.61 -10.11 -11.52
N LEU A 101 0.10 -11.27 -11.23
CA LEU A 101 -0.78 -12.00 -12.15
C LEU A 101 -2.22 -11.50 -11.99
N SER A 102 -2.58 -11.09 -10.78
CA SER A 102 -3.89 -10.53 -10.50
C SER A 102 -3.85 -9.60 -9.30
N ALA A 103 -4.87 -8.77 -9.19
CA ALA A 103 -5.06 -7.86 -8.07
C ALA A 103 -6.53 -7.90 -7.66
N GLU A 104 -6.79 -8.06 -6.38
CA GLU A 104 -8.15 -8.17 -5.86
C GLU A 104 -8.34 -7.26 -4.65
N GLY A 105 -9.49 -6.60 -4.58
CA GLY A 105 -9.85 -5.84 -3.39
C GLY A 105 -10.20 -6.77 -2.24
N VAL A 106 -9.72 -6.47 -1.05
CA VAL A 106 -10.03 -7.21 0.17
C VAL A 106 -10.89 -6.31 1.03
N GLY A 107 -12.19 -6.54 1.05
CA GLY A 107 -13.12 -5.65 1.72
C GLY A 107 -12.98 -4.23 1.17
N LYS A 108 -13.04 -3.25 2.07
CA LYS A 108 -12.84 -1.84 1.72
C LYS A 108 -11.51 -1.30 2.23
N TYR A 109 -10.68 -2.15 2.82
CA TYR A 109 -9.51 -1.69 3.57
C TYR A 109 -8.18 -2.12 2.97
N ALA A 110 -8.16 -2.98 1.96
CA ALA A 110 -6.92 -3.54 1.44
C ALA A 110 -7.03 -4.04 0.00
N ILE A 111 -5.88 -4.32 -0.59
CA ILE A 111 -5.77 -4.98 -1.89
C ILE A 111 -4.77 -6.13 -1.76
N LYS A 112 -5.04 -7.22 -2.45
CA LYS A 112 -4.20 -8.40 -2.47
C LYS A 112 -3.67 -8.61 -3.89
N PHE A 113 -2.41 -9.00 -4.01
CA PHE A 113 -1.79 -9.35 -5.28
C PHE A 113 -1.39 -10.81 -5.30
N SER A 114 -1.55 -11.46 -6.43
CA SER A 114 -0.95 -12.76 -6.70
C SER A 114 0.22 -12.53 -7.65
N TRP A 115 1.40 -12.96 -7.26
CA TRP A 115 2.64 -12.65 -7.98
C TRP A 115 3.11 -13.82 -8.85
N ASN A 116 3.96 -13.53 -9.82
CA ASN A 116 4.52 -14.52 -10.74
C ASN A 116 5.52 -15.49 -10.11
N ASP A 117 5.87 -15.29 -8.84
CA ASP A 117 6.74 -16.20 -8.08
C ASP A 117 5.94 -17.05 -7.09
N ASP A 118 4.66 -17.26 -7.37
CA ASP A 118 3.71 -18.03 -6.55
C ASP A 118 3.50 -17.45 -5.15
N HIS A 119 3.80 -16.17 -4.97
CA HIS A 119 3.58 -15.48 -3.71
C HIS A 119 2.22 -14.77 -3.76
N ASP A 120 1.33 -15.13 -2.85
CA ASP A 120 -0.02 -14.57 -2.80
C ASP A 120 -0.51 -14.24 -1.40
N LEU A 121 0.42 -14.17 -0.44
CA LEU A 121 0.05 -13.97 0.97
C LEU A 121 -0.03 -12.51 1.41
N GLY A 122 0.41 -11.58 0.57
CA GLY A 122 0.45 -10.17 0.95
C GLY A 122 -0.89 -9.48 0.79
N ILE A 123 -1.42 -8.99 1.90
CA ILE A 123 -2.62 -8.15 1.90
C ILE A 123 -2.16 -6.74 2.26
N TYR A 124 -2.26 -5.82 1.30
CA TYR A 124 -1.75 -4.46 1.44
C TYR A 124 -2.90 -3.57 1.88
N SER A 125 -2.95 -3.22 3.17
CA SER A 125 -3.97 -2.29 3.64
C SER A 125 -3.67 -0.88 3.11
N TRP A 126 -4.70 -0.05 2.97
CA TRP A 126 -4.52 1.33 2.52
C TRP A 126 -3.62 2.10 3.50
N LYS A 127 -3.78 1.83 4.78
CA LYS A 127 -2.92 2.43 5.80
C LYS A 127 -1.46 2.07 5.56
N PHE A 128 -1.17 0.79 5.37
CA PHE A 128 0.19 0.32 5.11
C PHE A 128 0.76 0.97 3.83
N LEU A 129 -0.02 1.00 2.75
CA LEU A 129 0.43 1.59 1.49
C LEU A 129 0.75 3.08 1.66
N ARG A 130 -0.03 3.78 2.46
CA ARG A 130 0.26 5.18 2.74
C ARG A 130 1.55 5.34 3.53
N GLU A 131 1.79 4.47 4.50
CA GLU A 131 3.01 4.47 5.31
C GLU A 131 4.25 4.22 4.49
N VAL A 132 4.17 3.33 3.49
CA VAL A 132 5.33 2.99 2.64
C VAL A 132 5.36 3.76 1.33
N CYS A 133 4.62 4.84 1.22
CA CYS A 133 4.59 5.64 -0.01
C CYS A 133 6.00 6.02 -0.45
N PRO A 134 6.39 5.75 -1.71
CA PRO A 134 7.76 5.95 -2.15
C PRO A 134 8.07 7.37 -2.62
N CYS A 135 7.14 8.31 -2.52
CA CYS A 135 7.41 9.69 -2.94
C CYS A 135 8.42 10.37 -2.00
N ASP A 136 9.10 11.37 -2.51
CA ASP A 136 10.16 12.04 -1.77
C ASP A 136 9.68 12.68 -0.47
N GLU A 137 8.49 13.25 -0.47
CA GLU A 137 7.92 13.86 0.74
C GLU A 137 7.70 12.83 1.85
N CYS A 138 7.10 11.70 1.50
CA CYS A 138 6.85 10.64 2.47
C CYS A 138 8.15 10.00 2.96
N LYS A 139 9.13 9.84 2.07
CA LYS A 139 10.44 9.33 2.47
C LYS A 139 11.13 10.27 3.46
N LYS A 140 11.09 11.57 3.19
CA LYS A 140 11.67 12.56 4.11
C LYS A 140 10.97 12.58 5.47
N SER A 141 9.64 12.45 5.45
CA SER A 141 8.88 12.43 6.70
C SER A 141 9.22 11.20 7.55
N ARG A 142 9.37 10.05 6.93
CA ARG A 142 9.77 8.83 7.65
C ARG A 142 11.17 8.96 8.23
N ALA A 143 12.12 9.44 7.43
CA ALA A 143 13.50 9.64 7.88
C ALA A 143 13.58 10.61 9.06
N ALA A 144 12.75 11.65 9.07
CA ALA A 144 12.72 12.60 10.16
C ALA A 144 12.22 11.97 11.47
N VAL A 145 11.31 11.02 11.38
CA VAL A 145 10.78 10.31 12.56
C VAL A 145 11.83 9.37 13.14
N GLU A 146 12.61 8.72 12.29
CA GLU A 146 13.63 7.76 12.74
C GLU A 146 14.81 8.43 13.43
N HIS A 147 15.05 9.70 13.14
CA HIS A 147 16.14 10.45 13.75
C HIS A 147 15.69 11.38 14.90
N GLY A 148 14.42 11.34 15.21
CA GLY A 148 13.83 12.20 16.24
C GLY A 148 13.82 11.64 17.66
#